data_66544fc79d36447e6d276b09b2ccbd2e
#
_entry.id   66544fc79d36447e6d276b09b2ccbd2e
#
_cell.length_a   1.000
_cell.length_b   1.000
_cell.length_c   1.000
_cell.angle_alpha   90.00
_cell.angle_beta   90.00
_cell.angle_gamma   90.00
#
_symmetry.space_group_name_H-M   'P 1'
#
loop_
_entity.id
_entity.type
_entity.pdbx_description
1 polymer ?
#
loop_
_entity_poly.entity_id
_entity_poly.type
_entity_poly.pdbx_seq_one_letter_code
_entity_poly.pdbx_strand_id
1 'polypeptide(L)'
;MKKIGNRAAAVAAFALAGAVSLAACGSGGNGGSGTGPSGHVTIKVGCEPPKTQAAQRSFWVQDVAAFEKANPNITIVSDDTNPCDDPTTFNAKLASGKMDNVFYTYFTDATNVISSGQSADIQKYASQIANLGSLQPDLVNLYRQGGTSGGDLYGIPKSNYTLGLVYNRSLFQRAGLNPDQPPTTWAEVRADAKKISALGGGIVGYADYSAVGTGGWHFTAELYSLGGSMVTSDGKKAAFDNSTGMQVLQNLQQMRWTDNSMGSKQLLQYNDLPQMMGSGKLGMYVGAPDNVTFIHQQYRAPYANLGEGPMPGTGGTLLGGDGYMFSKNDTPAQIQAGIKFLNFEFLTPGAGQFNFARAKAAGQPVGLPQPNIWTAGSSVAQSTTSDKEKNATIPVANFQPYLQAAPNMTAKIEPPQAQAIYAQGDRVMAAVLTQRNPNLQQLLSTFASQTNTILANG
;
A
#
# COMPACT_ATOMS: atom_id res chain seq x y z
N MET A 1 -19.47 -53.89 -7.47
CA MET A 1 -19.52 -55.08 -6.57
C MET A 1 -18.16 -55.24 -5.89
N LYS A 2 -18.14 -55.17 -4.57
CA LYS A 2 -17.28 -55.60 -3.45
C LYS A 2 -17.09 -54.42 -2.51
N LYS A 3 -17.85 -54.28 -1.54
CA LYS A 3 -18.00 -54.62 -0.10
C LYS A 3 -16.70 -54.40 0.68
N ILE A 4 -16.66 -53.34 1.49
CA ILE A 4 -16.85 -53.20 2.95
C ILE A 4 -15.73 -53.84 3.79
N GLY A 5 -15.15 -53.07 4.65
CA GLY A 5 -14.30 -53.50 5.76
C GLY A 5 -14.13 -52.40 6.81
N ASN A 6 -15.10 -52.32 7.73
CA ASN A 6 -14.98 -51.61 9.02
C ASN A 6 -13.96 -52.34 9.90
N ARG A 7 -13.08 -51.63 10.57
CA ARG A 7 -12.52 -52.08 11.87
C ARG A 7 -12.45 -50.93 12.85
N ALA A 8 -13.31 -51.02 13.84
CA ALA A 8 -13.20 -50.29 15.10
C ALA A 8 -12.27 -51.06 16.03
N ALA A 9 -11.48 -50.38 16.82
CA ALA A 9 -10.90 -50.82 18.09
C ALA A 9 -10.37 -49.55 18.77
N ALA A 10 -10.83 -49.16 19.80
CA ALA A 10 -10.93 -49.58 21.19
C ALA A 10 -10.12 -48.59 22.06
N VAL A 11 -10.85 -47.99 22.95
CA VAL A 11 -10.47 -47.07 24.04
C VAL A 11 -9.57 -47.81 25.04
N ALA A 12 -8.52 -47.14 25.52
CA ALA A 12 -7.87 -47.44 26.78
C ALA A 12 -7.66 -46.15 27.56
N ALA A 13 -8.51 -45.99 28.57
CA ALA A 13 -8.34 -44.98 29.62
C ALA A 13 -7.29 -45.45 30.62
N PHE A 14 -6.33 -44.57 30.94
CA PHE A 14 -5.54 -44.67 32.17
C PHE A 14 -5.78 -43.41 32.99
N ALA A 15 -6.49 -43.62 34.09
CA ALA A 15 -6.59 -42.69 35.18
C ALA A 15 -5.41 -42.92 36.15
N LEU A 16 -4.68 -41.86 36.46
CA LEU A 16 -3.85 -41.81 37.66
C LEU A 16 -4.13 -40.50 38.40
N ALA A 17 -4.68 -40.68 39.56
CA ALA A 17 -4.94 -39.67 40.57
C ALA A 17 -3.61 -39.32 41.30
N GLY A 18 -3.42 -38.06 41.63
CA GLY A 18 -2.30 -37.61 42.47
C GLY A 18 -2.49 -36.19 42.97
N ALA A 19 -3.14 -36.10 44.11
CA ALA A 19 -3.04 -35.19 45.25
C ALA A 19 -3.03 -33.65 45.00
N VAL A 20 -4.07 -33.07 45.49
CA VAL A 20 -4.33 -31.67 45.79
C VAL A 20 -3.46 -31.20 46.92
N SER A 21 -2.87 -29.99 46.75
CA SER A 21 -2.51 -29.12 47.88
C SER A 21 -3.16 -27.75 47.64
N LEU A 22 -4.28 -27.52 48.30
CA LEU A 22 -4.86 -26.20 48.47
C LEU A 22 -4.00 -25.43 49.48
N ALA A 23 -3.50 -24.27 49.05
CA ALA A 23 -3.22 -23.16 49.94
C ALA A 23 -4.00 -21.93 49.45
N ALA A 24 -5.09 -21.68 50.11
CA ALA A 24 -5.86 -20.45 49.98
C ALA A 24 -5.33 -19.42 50.97
N CYS A 25 -5.09 -18.23 50.51
CA CYS A 25 -5.19 -16.91 51.16
C CYS A 25 -5.00 -15.89 50.03
N GLY A 26 -5.86 -15.03 49.68
CA GLY A 26 -6.77 -14.17 50.39
C GLY A 26 -6.62 -12.79 49.81
N SER A 27 -7.75 -12.23 49.38
CA SER A 27 -8.05 -10.80 49.19
C SER A 27 -7.34 -9.95 48.15
N GLY A 28 -8.10 -9.55 47.20
CA GLY A 28 -8.40 -8.14 46.92
C GLY A 28 -7.41 -7.35 46.06
N GLY A 29 -7.90 -6.87 44.96
CA GLY A 29 -7.42 -5.59 44.47
C GLY A 29 -6.95 -5.58 43.02
N ASN A 30 -7.83 -5.13 42.19
CA ASN A 30 -7.59 -4.16 41.12
C ASN A 30 -6.54 -4.42 40.03
N GLY A 31 -7.09 -4.47 38.82
CA GLY A 31 -6.59 -3.78 37.61
C GLY A 31 -5.13 -3.84 37.27
N GLY A 32 -4.83 -4.66 36.29
CA GLY A 32 -3.97 -4.39 35.17
C GLY A 32 -2.59 -3.77 35.40
N SER A 33 -1.57 -4.51 35.26
CA SER A 33 -0.32 -3.99 34.73
C SER A 33 0.37 -5.09 33.95
N GLY A 34 0.50 -4.90 32.65
CA GLY A 34 1.28 -5.75 31.79
C GLY A 34 2.79 -5.54 31.92
N THR A 35 3.28 -5.42 33.15
CA THR A 35 4.70 -5.49 33.47
C THR A 35 4.94 -6.79 34.22
N GLY A 36 5.58 -7.76 33.56
CA GLY A 36 6.14 -8.93 34.23
C GLY A 36 7.14 -8.50 35.30
N PRO A 37 7.61 -9.44 36.15
CA PRO A 37 8.62 -9.15 37.16
C PRO A 37 9.85 -8.58 36.45
N SER A 38 10.29 -7.39 36.80
CA SER A 38 11.46 -6.64 36.29
C SER A 38 11.31 -5.71 35.09
N GLY A 39 10.17 -5.06 34.90
CA GLY A 39 10.07 -4.01 33.85
C GLY A 39 10.13 -4.54 32.40
N HIS A 40 9.95 -5.82 32.17
CA HIS A 40 9.88 -6.41 30.85
C HIS A 40 8.53 -6.10 30.17
N VAL A 41 8.60 -5.68 28.89
CA VAL A 41 7.42 -5.29 28.09
C VAL A 41 7.33 -6.21 26.89
N THR A 42 6.15 -6.78 26.69
CA THR A 42 5.82 -7.54 25.47
C THR A 42 4.83 -6.74 24.65
N ILE A 43 5.10 -6.58 23.37
CA ILE A 43 4.17 -5.96 22.41
C ILE A 43 3.94 -6.89 21.24
N LYS A 44 2.69 -6.91 20.74
CA LYS A 44 2.30 -7.58 19.51
C LYS A 44 2.33 -6.57 18.38
N VAL A 45 3.09 -6.86 17.33
CA VAL A 45 3.25 -6.00 16.16
C VAL A 45 2.68 -6.70 14.94
N GLY A 46 1.71 -6.07 14.32
CA GLY A 46 1.04 -6.59 13.12
C GLY A 46 1.89 -6.42 11.85
N CYS A 47 1.45 -7.07 10.79
CA CYS A 47 2.04 -6.95 9.45
C CYS A 47 3.44 -7.60 9.31
N GLU A 48 3.70 -8.69 10.02
CA GLU A 48 4.84 -9.54 9.67
C GLU A 48 4.66 -10.06 8.24
N PRO A 49 5.66 -9.96 7.35
CA PRO A 49 5.54 -10.47 5.99
C PRO A 49 5.13 -11.96 5.96
N PRO A 50 4.16 -12.35 5.13
CA PRO A 50 3.68 -13.72 5.10
C PRO A 50 4.76 -14.69 4.62
N LYS A 51 4.63 -15.98 4.92
CA LYS A 51 5.60 -17.03 4.54
C LYS A 51 5.86 -17.11 3.04
N THR A 52 4.90 -16.68 2.22
CA THR A 52 5.03 -16.58 0.77
C THR A 52 6.00 -15.51 0.31
N GLN A 53 6.29 -14.52 1.17
CA GLN A 53 7.27 -13.45 0.96
C GLN A 53 8.55 -13.75 1.76
N ALA A 54 9.20 -14.86 1.49
CA ALA A 54 10.27 -15.41 2.31
C ALA A 54 11.45 -14.44 2.54
N ALA A 55 11.82 -13.63 1.56
CA ALA A 55 12.92 -12.68 1.68
C ALA A 55 12.58 -11.52 2.64
N GLN A 56 11.41 -10.91 2.48
CA GLN A 56 10.92 -9.84 3.35
C GLN A 56 10.72 -10.33 4.78
N ARG A 57 10.15 -11.53 4.93
CA ARG A 57 10.00 -12.18 6.24
C ARG A 57 11.35 -12.42 6.91
N SER A 58 12.36 -12.86 6.16
CA SER A 58 13.70 -13.07 6.69
C SER A 58 14.32 -11.78 7.22
N PHE A 59 14.12 -10.64 6.54
CA PHE A 59 14.58 -9.35 7.04
C PHE A 59 13.85 -8.93 8.31
N TRP A 60 12.53 -9.04 8.33
CA TRP A 60 11.73 -8.77 9.51
C TRP A 60 12.22 -9.56 10.74
N VAL A 61 12.40 -10.88 10.59
CA VAL A 61 12.88 -11.75 11.69
C VAL A 61 14.27 -11.32 12.18
N GLN A 62 15.18 -10.95 11.24
CA GLN A 62 16.51 -10.45 11.59
C GLN A 62 16.43 -9.09 12.31
N ASP A 63 15.54 -8.20 11.87
CA ASP A 63 15.35 -6.89 12.48
C ASP A 63 14.77 -6.99 13.89
N VAL A 64 13.77 -7.85 14.09
CA VAL A 64 13.22 -8.14 15.40
C VAL A 64 14.31 -8.68 16.33
N ALA A 65 15.10 -9.66 15.88
CA ALA A 65 16.19 -10.22 16.69
C ALA A 65 17.28 -9.18 17.02
N ALA A 66 17.63 -8.31 16.08
CA ALA A 66 18.59 -7.22 16.30
C ALA A 66 18.03 -6.18 17.28
N PHE A 67 16.75 -5.83 17.15
CA PHE A 67 16.09 -4.91 18.07
C PHE A 67 16.01 -5.46 19.49
N GLU A 68 15.59 -6.70 19.69
CA GLU A 68 15.49 -7.35 21.00
C GLU A 68 16.87 -7.48 21.67
N LYS A 69 17.90 -7.81 20.88
CA LYS A 69 19.29 -7.83 21.39
C LYS A 69 19.73 -6.47 21.93
N ALA A 70 19.32 -5.38 21.27
CA ALA A 70 19.63 -4.02 21.73
C ALA A 70 18.70 -3.54 22.86
N ASN A 71 17.54 -4.18 23.03
CA ASN A 71 16.51 -3.83 24.01
C ASN A 71 16.04 -5.07 24.79
N PRO A 72 16.89 -5.66 25.65
CA PRO A 72 16.63 -6.98 26.26
C PRO A 72 15.40 -7.02 27.18
N ASN A 73 14.83 -5.88 27.51
CA ASN A 73 13.61 -5.75 28.30
C ASN A 73 12.34 -5.59 27.43
N ILE A 74 12.45 -5.70 26.10
CA ILE A 74 11.31 -5.64 25.16
C ILE A 74 11.27 -6.93 24.34
N THR A 75 10.10 -7.56 24.27
CA THR A 75 9.83 -8.69 23.37
C THR A 75 8.81 -8.29 22.30
N ILE A 76 9.12 -8.60 21.04
CA ILE A 76 8.24 -8.39 19.88
C ILE A 76 7.57 -9.72 19.54
N VAL A 77 6.26 -9.77 19.64
CA VAL A 77 5.44 -10.86 19.10
C VAL A 77 4.93 -10.44 17.73
N SER A 78 5.56 -10.95 16.69
CA SER A 78 5.16 -10.66 15.30
C SER A 78 3.85 -11.37 14.96
N ASP A 79 2.94 -10.66 14.26
CA ASP A 79 1.65 -11.22 13.81
C ASP A 79 1.54 -11.19 12.28
N ASP A 80 1.48 -12.38 11.67
CA ASP A 80 1.19 -12.59 10.25
C ASP A 80 -0.26 -13.03 9.99
N THR A 81 -1.08 -13.17 11.05
CA THR A 81 -2.48 -13.61 10.95
C THR A 81 -3.43 -12.48 10.57
N ASN A 82 -2.94 -11.26 10.57
CA ASN A 82 -3.64 -10.07 10.14
C ASN A 82 -2.86 -9.47 8.96
N PRO A 83 -3.12 -9.96 7.74
CA PRO A 83 -2.44 -9.44 6.58
C PRO A 83 -2.69 -7.93 6.49
N CYS A 84 -1.64 -7.20 6.18
CA CYS A 84 -1.64 -5.75 6.12
C CYS A 84 -2.71 -5.19 5.17
N ASP A 85 -3.09 -5.97 4.18
CA ASP A 85 -3.94 -5.61 3.04
C ASP A 85 -5.30 -6.35 3.01
N ASP A 86 -5.75 -6.94 4.15
CA ASP A 86 -7.08 -7.54 4.25
C ASP A 86 -8.06 -6.62 5.01
N PRO A 87 -8.87 -5.82 4.29
CA PRO A 87 -9.83 -4.90 4.92
C PRO A 87 -10.88 -5.62 5.78
N THR A 88 -11.23 -6.86 5.44
CA THR A 88 -12.25 -7.63 6.16
C THR A 88 -11.77 -7.97 7.56
N THR A 89 -10.59 -8.54 7.66
CA THR A 89 -9.97 -8.89 8.95
C THR A 89 -9.65 -7.64 9.77
N PHE A 90 -9.14 -6.58 9.12
CA PHE A 90 -8.87 -5.31 9.76
C PHE A 90 -10.12 -4.73 10.43
N ASN A 91 -11.21 -4.58 9.67
CA ASN A 91 -12.46 -4.03 10.18
C ASN A 91 -13.07 -4.88 11.30
N ALA A 92 -13.00 -6.21 11.21
CA ALA A 92 -13.47 -7.09 12.27
C ALA A 92 -12.66 -6.95 13.57
N LYS A 93 -11.33 -6.86 13.50
CA LYS A 93 -10.47 -6.61 14.65
C LYS A 93 -10.71 -5.21 15.25
N LEU A 94 -10.84 -4.19 14.39
CA LEU A 94 -11.12 -2.82 14.82
C LEU A 94 -12.45 -2.75 15.58
N ALA A 95 -13.53 -3.28 15.00
CA ALA A 95 -14.87 -3.27 15.61
C ALA A 95 -14.92 -4.06 16.93
N SER A 96 -14.15 -5.14 17.06
CA SER A 96 -14.08 -5.94 18.29
C SER A 96 -13.12 -5.37 19.35
N GLY A 97 -12.35 -4.30 19.03
CA GLY A 97 -11.33 -3.72 19.93
C GLY A 97 -10.15 -4.66 20.19
N LYS A 98 -9.89 -5.62 19.27
CA LYS A 98 -8.84 -6.64 19.38
C LYS A 98 -7.65 -6.37 18.44
N MET A 99 -7.35 -5.10 18.17
CA MET A 99 -6.16 -4.73 17.42
C MET A 99 -4.90 -5.14 18.18
N ASP A 100 -3.84 -5.46 17.43
CA ASP A 100 -2.50 -5.66 18.01
C ASP A 100 -2.02 -4.39 18.73
N ASN A 101 -1.02 -4.49 19.60
CA ASN A 101 -0.50 -3.30 20.28
C ASN A 101 -0.03 -2.25 19.26
N VAL A 102 0.74 -2.67 18.27
CA VAL A 102 1.19 -1.82 17.17
C VAL A 102 0.64 -2.42 15.88
N PHE A 103 -0.33 -1.76 15.29
CA PHE A 103 -1.04 -2.29 14.13
C PHE A 103 -0.88 -1.40 12.90
N TYR A 104 -0.78 -2.06 11.76
CA TYR A 104 -0.67 -1.43 10.45
C TYR A 104 -1.99 -0.75 10.04
N THR A 105 -1.89 0.40 9.36
CA THR A 105 -3.03 1.10 8.76
C THR A 105 -2.65 1.72 7.43
N TYR A 106 -3.54 1.64 6.44
CA TYR A 106 -3.47 2.52 5.29
C TYR A 106 -3.76 3.97 5.70
N PHE A 107 -3.27 4.92 4.92
CA PHE A 107 -3.62 6.34 5.09
C PHE A 107 -5.13 6.56 5.03
N THR A 108 -5.83 5.80 4.18
CA THR A 108 -7.29 5.86 4.02
C THR A 108 -8.08 5.44 5.26
N ASP A 109 -7.49 4.64 6.14
CA ASP A 109 -8.18 4.12 7.32
C ASP A 109 -7.88 4.93 8.59
N ALA A 110 -6.79 5.70 8.60
CA ALA A 110 -6.31 6.39 9.80
C ALA A 110 -7.39 7.29 10.43
N THR A 111 -8.07 8.10 9.63
CA THR A 111 -9.14 8.98 10.11
C THR A 111 -10.29 8.21 10.76
N ASN A 112 -10.70 7.09 10.16
CA ASN A 112 -11.76 6.24 10.70
C ASN A 112 -11.33 5.58 12.02
N VAL A 113 -10.09 5.11 12.11
CA VAL A 113 -9.53 4.52 13.32
C VAL A 113 -9.49 5.54 14.46
N ILE A 114 -9.07 6.78 14.17
CA ILE A 114 -9.03 7.88 15.15
C ILE A 114 -10.45 8.22 15.61
N SER A 115 -11.37 8.47 14.69
CA SER A 115 -12.75 8.88 15.00
C SER A 115 -13.54 7.82 15.76
N SER A 116 -13.25 6.54 15.53
CA SER A 116 -13.85 5.42 16.26
C SER A 116 -13.30 5.24 17.70
N GLY A 117 -12.26 6.01 18.07
CA GLY A 117 -11.62 5.91 19.38
C GLY A 117 -10.92 4.57 19.63
N GLN A 118 -10.45 3.90 18.57
CA GLN A 118 -9.80 2.58 18.67
C GLN A 118 -8.27 2.66 18.76
N SER A 119 -7.69 3.85 18.57
CA SER A 119 -6.25 4.09 18.72
C SER A 119 -5.92 4.94 19.95
N ALA A 120 -4.72 4.75 20.47
CA ALA A 120 -4.17 5.55 21.56
C ALA A 120 -3.63 6.90 21.03
N ASP A 121 -3.88 7.96 21.78
CA ASP A 121 -3.20 9.24 21.61
C ASP A 121 -1.72 9.09 22.04
N ILE A 122 -0.81 9.35 21.09
CA ILE A 122 0.64 9.28 21.30
C ILE A 122 1.32 10.65 21.30
N GLN A 123 0.55 11.77 21.28
CA GLN A 123 1.08 13.14 21.22
C GLN A 123 2.12 13.41 22.32
N LYS A 124 1.87 12.95 23.55
CA LYS A 124 2.82 13.12 24.66
C LYS A 124 4.17 12.40 24.47
N TYR A 125 4.24 11.45 23.54
CA TYR A 125 5.45 10.73 23.19
C TYR A 125 6.10 11.23 21.88
N ALA A 126 5.59 12.29 21.26
CA ALA A 126 6.06 12.81 19.98
C ALA A 126 7.58 13.10 19.96
N SER A 127 8.14 13.57 21.08
CA SER A 127 9.59 13.80 21.22
C SER A 127 10.45 12.51 21.20
N GLN A 128 9.84 11.33 21.37
CA GLN A 128 10.52 10.04 21.32
C GLN A 128 10.50 9.43 19.91
N ILE A 129 9.72 10.00 18.96
CA ILE A 129 9.63 9.54 17.58
C ILE A 129 10.82 10.08 16.81
N ALA A 130 11.66 9.18 16.31
CA ALA A 130 12.88 9.53 15.60
C ALA A 130 12.56 10.32 14.32
N ASN A 131 13.26 11.44 14.13
CA ASN A 131 13.14 12.27 12.95
C ASN A 131 11.71 12.78 12.63
N LEU A 132 10.79 12.83 13.59
CA LEU A 132 9.40 13.27 13.37
C LEU A 132 9.33 14.62 12.66
N GLY A 133 10.15 15.60 13.04
CA GLY A 133 10.21 16.92 12.40
C GLY A 133 10.77 16.91 10.97
N SER A 134 11.34 15.81 10.53
CA SER A 134 11.84 15.62 9.16
C SER A 134 10.87 14.83 8.29
N LEU A 135 9.82 14.22 8.84
CA LEU A 135 8.78 13.58 8.06
C LEU A 135 8.00 14.63 7.26
N GLN A 136 7.45 14.25 6.13
CA GLN A 136 6.56 15.12 5.36
C GLN A 136 5.33 15.48 6.20
N PRO A 137 5.04 16.77 6.42
CA PRO A 137 3.94 17.19 7.29
C PRO A 137 2.58 16.61 6.87
N ASP A 138 2.32 16.52 5.57
CA ASP A 138 1.06 15.99 5.04
C ASP A 138 0.86 14.52 5.41
N LEU A 139 1.92 13.71 5.41
CA LEU A 139 1.85 12.30 5.82
C LEU A 139 1.60 12.19 7.34
N VAL A 140 2.25 13.03 8.14
CA VAL A 140 2.04 13.06 9.59
C VAL A 140 0.62 13.50 9.93
N ASN A 141 0.08 14.49 9.20
CA ASN A 141 -1.26 15.00 9.41
C ASN A 141 -2.36 13.95 9.19
N LEU A 142 -2.12 12.93 8.34
CA LEU A 142 -3.06 11.81 8.17
C LEU A 142 -3.29 11.02 9.46
N TYR A 143 -2.30 11.01 10.35
CA TYR A 143 -2.36 10.35 11.66
C TYR A 143 -2.68 11.31 12.81
N ARG A 144 -3.12 12.52 12.49
CA ARG A 144 -3.56 13.49 13.50
C ARG A 144 -5.09 13.59 13.55
N GLN A 145 -5.58 13.91 14.73
CA GLN A 145 -7.01 14.21 14.89
C GLN A 145 -7.44 15.35 13.97
N GLY A 146 -8.48 15.13 13.19
CA GLY A 146 -8.97 16.08 12.21
C GLY A 146 -8.07 16.30 11.00
N GLY A 147 -7.00 15.50 10.82
CA GLY A 147 -6.10 15.60 9.67
C GLY A 147 -5.27 16.90 9.62
N THR A 148 -5.07 17.55 10.75
CA THR A 148 -4.43 18.88 10.82
C THR A 148 -3.21 18.88 11.74
N SER A 149 -2.27 19.79 11.50
CA SER A 149 -1.04 19.93 12.29
C SER A 149 -1.28 20.31 13.77
N GLY A 150 -2.46 20.83 14.12
CA GLY A 150 -2.84 21.16 15.49
C GLY A 150 -3.52 20.02 16.24
N GLY A 151 -3.85 18.92 15.59
CA GLY A 151 -4.48 17.77 16.22
C GLY A 151 -3.49 16.87 16.95
N ASP A 152 -3.99 16.12 17.94
CA ASP A 152 -3.20 15.11 18.65
C ASP A 152 -2.78 13.99 17.69
N LEU A 153 -1.62 13.37 17.94
CA LEU A 153 -1.01 12.37 17.10
C LEU A 153 -1.42 10.97 17.54
N TYR A 154 -1.82 10.11 16.60
CA TYR A 154 -2.30 8.75 16.84
C TYR A 154 -1.51 7.66 16.12
N GLY A 155 -0.61 8.03 15.21
CA GLY A 155 0.17 7.06 14.43
C GLY A 155 1.42 7.66 13.82
N ILE A 156 2.17 6.81 13.14
CA ILE A 156 3.47 7.13 12.55
C ILE A 156 3.47 6.63 11.10
N PRO A 157 3.66 7.51 10.10
CA PRO A 157 3.79 7.08 8.72
C PRO A 157 5.08 6.27 8.53
N LYS A 158 5.00 5.20 7.73
CA LYS A 158 6.10 4.26 7.47
C LYS A 158 6.60 4.35 6.04
N SER A 159 5.67 4.41 5.09
CA SER A 159 5.97 4.47 3.66
C SER A 159 4.89 5.23 2.90
N ASN A 160 5.27 5.73 1.73
CA ASN A 160 4.34 6.34 0.79
C ASN A 160 4.72 5.95 -0.64
N TYR A 161 3.78 6.08 -1.55
CA TYR A 161 4.00 5.96 -2.98
C TYR A 161 3.18 7.01 -3.72
N THR A 162 3.67 7.41 -4.88
CA THR A 162 2.88 8.10 -5.88
C THR A 162 2.81 7.24 -7.12
N LEU A 163 1.68 7.31 -7.85
CA LEU A 163 1.53 6.53 -9.07
C LEU A 163 2.31 7.17 -10.22
N GLY A 164 2.79 6.31 -11.08
CA GLY A 164 3.43 6.65 -12.33
C GLY A 164 2.96 5.73 -13.46
N LEU A 165 3.60 5.83 -14.60
CA LEU A 165 3.37 4.95 -15.75
C LEU A 165 4.47 3.88 -15.77
N VAL A 166 4.14 2.66 -15.36
CA VAL A 166 5.01 1.49 -15.51
C VAL A 166 4.98 1.04 -16.97
N TYR A 167 6.15 0.85 -17.59
CA TYR A 167 6.21 0.51 -19.00
C TYR A 167 7.30 -0.51 -19.34
N ASN A 168 7.10 -1.21 -20.47
CA ASN A 168 8.01 -2.21 -20.99
C ASN A 168 8.97 -1.58 -22.02
N ARG A 169 10.22 -1.33 -21.59
CA ARG A 169 11.26 -0.70 -22.40
C ARG A 169 11.57 -1.48 -23.68
N SER A 170 11.57 -2.82 -23.61
CA SER A 170 11.80 -3.67 -24.78
C SER A 170 10.67 -3.53 -25.83
N LEU A 171 9.42 -3.45 -25.39
CA LEU A 171 8.29 -3.21 -26.31
C LEU A 171 8.33 -1.81 -26.92
N PHE A 172 8.76 -0.80 -26.14
CA PHE A 172 9.00 0.55 -26.67
C PHE A 172 10.01 0.53 -27.82
N GLN A 173 11.20 -0.05 -27.59
CA GLN A 173 12.22 -0.15 -28.62
C GLN A 173 11.72 -0.89 -29.87
N ARG A 174 11.00 -2.01 -29.70
CA ARG A 174 10.42 -2.78 -30.80
C ARG A 174 9.37 -2.01 -31.59
N ALA A 175 8.64 -1.12 -30.93
CA ALA A 175 7.63 -0.24 -31.54
C ALA A 175 8.23 1.04 -32.17
N GLY A 176 9.57 1.20 -32.12
CA GLY A 176 10.27 2.40 -32.60
C GLY A 176 10.09 3.62 -31.68
N LEU A 177 9.78 3.38 -30.40
CA LEU A 177 9.65 4.41 -29.37
C LEU A 177 10.96 4.56 -28.58
N ASN A 178 11.22 5.74 -28.06
CA ASN A 178 12.37 5.96 -27.18
C ASN A 178 12.02 5.50 -25.74
N PRO A 179 12.70 4.46 -25.20
CA PRO A 179 12.40 3.97 -23.86
C PRO A 179 12.87 4.92 -22.73
N ASP A 180 13.66 5.94 -23.05
CA ASP A 180 14.11 6.95 -22.07
C ASP A 180 13.22 8.20 -22.04
N GLN A 181 12.19 8.23 -22.90
CA GLN A 181 11.20 9.31 -23.01
C GLN A 181 9.79 8.70 -23.03
N PRO A 182 9.31 8.18 -21.88
CA PRO A 182 7.95 7.67 -21.80
C PRO A 182 6.93 8.81 -22.00
N PRO A 183 5.69 8.49 -22.42
CA PRO A 183 4.65 9.48 -22.62
C PRO A 183 4.33 10.23 -21.32
N THR A 184 4.07 11.52 -21.45
CA THR A 184 3.74 12.43 -20.34
C THR A 184 2.30 12.94 -20.40
N THR A 185 1.59 12.64 -21.46
CA THR A 185 0.18 12.99 -21.66
C THR A 185 -0.64 11.77 -22.07
N TRP A 186 -1.93 11.77 -21.75
CA TRP A 186 -2.83 10.69 -22.16
C TRP A 186 -2.97 10.55 -23.69
N ALA A 187 -2.80 11.64 -24.42
CA ALA A 187 -2.76 11.58 -25.89
C ALA A 187 -1.54 10.81 -26.39
N GLU A 188 -0.37 11.02 -25.80
CA GLU A 188 0.85 10.26 -26.09
C GLU A 188 0.71 8.81 -25.66
N VAL A 189 0.16 8.52 -24.46
CA VAL A 189 -0.13 7.14 -24.00
C VAL A 189 -0.95 6.39 -25.05
N ARG A 190 -2.02 7.01 -25.56
CA ARG A 190 -2.86 6.42 -26.59
C ARG A 190 -2.09 6.15 -27.90
N ALA A 191 -1.31 7.13 -28.35
CA ALA A 191 -0.53 6.99 -29.58
C ALA A 191 0.51 5.86 -29.48
N ASP A 192 1.20 5.79 -28.36
CA ASP A 192 2.22 4.78 -28.12
C ASP A 192 1.61 3.39 -27.86
N ALA A 193 0.51 3.32 -27.12
CA ALA A 193 -0.24 2.08 -26.94
C ALA A 193 -0.68 1.46 -28.29
N LYS A 194 -1.13 2.30 -29.22
CA LYS A 194 -1.50 1.87 -30.57
C LYS A 194 -0.32 1.30 -31.34
N LYS A 195 0.86 1.96 -31.31
CA LYS A 195 2.09 1.47 -31.95
C LYS A 195 2.55 0.15 -31.32
N ILE A 196 2.51 0.03 -30.00
CA ILE A 196 2.90 -1.19 -29.31
C ILE A 196 1.95 -2.35 -29.64
N SER A 197 0.64 -2.12 -29.65
CA SER A 197 -0.35 -3.14 -30.03
C SER A 197 -0.18 -3.60 -31.47
N ALA A 198 0.28 -2.73 -32.38
CA ALA A 198 0.56 -3.07 -33.77
C ALA A 198 1.71 -4.06 -33.96
N LEU A 199 2.53 -4.34 -32.93
CA LEU A 199 3.53 -5.40 -32.94
C LEU A 199 2.90 -6.80 -33.07
N GLY A 200 1.62 -6.95 -32.80
CA GLY A 200 0.89 -8.21 -32.93
C GLY A 200 1.24 -9.24 -31.84
N GLY A 201 1.00 -10.52 -32.13
CA GLY A 201 1.36 -11.61 -31.21
C GLY A 201 0.66 -11.56 -29.84
N GLY A 202 -0.51 -10.92 -29.75
CA GLY A 202 -1.26 -10.75 -28.50
C GLY A 202 -0.65 -9.71 -27.55
N ILE A 203 0.19 -8.79 -28.07
CA ILE A 203 0.74 -7.67 -27.29
C ILE A 203 -0.35 -6.62 -27.11
N VAL A 204 -0.49 -6.14 -25.89
CA VAL A 204 -1.42 -5.10 -25.44
C VAL A 204 -0.61 -3.83 -25.20
N GLY A 205 -1.04 -2.71 -25.79
CA GLY A 205 -0.31 -1.44 -25.64
C GLY A 205 -0.51 -0.79 -24.28
N TYR A 206 -1.76 -0.74 -23.82
CA TYR A 206 -2.14 -0.25 -22.49
C TYR A 206 -3.22 -1.16 -21.90
N ALA A 207 -3.18 -1.38 -20.62
CA ALA A 207 -4.22 -2.10 -19.90
C ALA A 207 -4.60 -1.37 -18.62
N ASP A 208 -5.84 -1.57 -18.18
CA ASP A 208 -6.36 -0.98 -16.97
C ASP A 208 -7.13 -1.99 -16.15
N TYR A 209 -7.23 -1.72 -14.86
CA TYR A 209 -8.03 -2.51 -13.94
C TYR A 209 -9.51 -2.16 -14.03
N SER A 210 -10.37 -3.12 -13.67
CA SER A 210 -11.81 -2.92 -13.65
C SER A 210 -12.54 -3.80 -12.63
N ALA A 211 -11.80 -4.39 -11.68
CA ALA A 211 -12.37 -5.30 -10.71
C ALA A 211 -11.63 -5.24 -9.36
N VAL A 212 -12.31 -5.67 -8.30
CA VAL A 212 -11.78 -5.86 -6.93
C VAL A 212 -11.22 -4.55 -6.32
N GLY A 213 -11.92 -3.42 -6.54
CA GLY A 213 -11.54 -2.09 -6.02
C GLY A 213 -10.48 -1.36 -6.85
N THR A 214 -9.73 -2.06 -7.69
CA THR A 214 -8.59 -1.48 -8.41
C THR A 214 -9.00 -0.63 -9.62
N GLY A 215 -10.16 -0.88 -10.21
CA GLY A 215 -10.69 -0.02 -11.29
C GLY A 215 -11.05 1.37 -10.78
N GLY A 216 -11.72 1.46 -9.64
CA GLY A 216 -12.02 2.73 -8.99
C GLY A 216 -10.77 3.49 -8.53
N TRP A 217 -9.75 2.76 -8.08
CA TRP A 217 -8.45 3.31 -7.76
C TRP A 217 -7.78 3.95 -8.97
N HIS A 218 -7.76 3.27 -10.13
CA HIS A 218 -7.21 3.80 -11.38
C HIS A 218 -8.03 4.97 -11.93
N PHE A 219 -9.37 4.91 -11.88
CA PHE A 219 -10.19 6.06 -12.21
C PHE A 219 -9.81 7.30 -11.40
N THR A 220 -9.57 7.12 -10.09
CA THR A 220 -9.13 8.20 -9.21
C THR A 220 -7.76 8.74 -9.62
N ALA A 221 -6.81 7.86 -9.93
CA ALA A 221 -5.48 8.25 -10.37
C ALA A 221 -5.51 9.05 -11.67
N GLU A 222 -6.27 8.60 -12.67
CA GLU A 222 -6.43 9.29 -13.94
C GLU A 222 -7.15 10.63 -13.78
N LEU A 223 -8.21 10.68 -12.96
CA LEU A 223 -8.90 11.91 -12.62
C LEU A 223 -7.95 12.95 -12.00
N TYR A 224 -7.12 12.52 -11.05
CA TYR A 224 -6.16 13.40 -10.39
C TYR A 224 -5.10 13.91 -11.38
N SER A 225 -4.63 13.07 -12.29
CA SER A 225 -3.66 13.45 -13.31
C SER A 225 -4.18 14.50 -14.30
N LEU A 226 -5.48 14.52 -14.51
CA LEU A 226 -6.19 15.52 -15.33
C LEU A 226 -6.62 16.77 -14.53
N GLY A 227 -6.23 16.88 -13.26
CA GLY A 227 -6.55 18.03 -12.42
C GLY A 227 -7.88 17.95 -11.67
N GLY A 228 -8.62 16.86 -11.83
CA GLY A 228 -9.88 16.63 -11.11
C GLY A 228 -9.70 16.28 -9.64
N SER A 229 -10.83 16.11 -8.95
CA SER A 229 -10.90 15.65 -7.55
C SER A 229 -12.04 14.66 -7.38
N MET A 230 -11.85 13.64 -6.54
CA MET A 230 -12.90 12.68 -6.24
C MET A 230 -14.00 13.28 -5.38
N VAL A 231 -13.61 14.13 -4.45
CA VAL A 231 -14.54 14.77 -3.50
C VAL A 231 -14.31 16.26 -3.44
N THR A 232 -15.32 16.98 -2.95
CA THR A 232 -15.23 18.41 -2.63
C THR A 232 -14.17 18.66 -1.54
N SER A 233 -13.70 19.89 -1.39
CA SER A 233 -12.64 20.25 -0.43
C SER A 233 -13.00 19.94 1.02
N ASP A 234 -14.29 19.86 1.35
CA ASP A 234 -14.80 19.47 2.67
C ASP A 234 -14.98 17.95 2.82
N GLY A 235 -14.67 17.17 1.77
CA GLY A 235 -14.75 15.70 1.75
C GLY A 235 -16.17 15.13 1.72
N LYS A 236 -17.22 15.96 1.57
CA LYS A 236 -18.62 15.55 1.82
C LYS A 236 -19.40 15.15 0.58
N LYS A 237 -18.94 15.50 -0.60
CA LYS A 237 -19.65 15.23 -1.87
C LYS A 237 -18.69 14.80 -2.96
N ALA A 238 -19.18 14.01 -3.89
CA ALA A 238 -18.48 13.71 -5.15
C ALA A 238 -18.24 15.00 -5.95
N ALA A 239 -17.02 15.13 -6.51
CA ALA A 239 -16.60 16.29 -7.30
C ALA A 239 -16.18 15.95 -8.73
N PHE A 240 -16.39 14.71 -9.18
CA PHE A 240 -15.92 14.21 -10.48
C PHE A 240 -17.01 14.10 -11.55
N ASP A 241 -18.30 14.33 -11.25
CA ASP A 241 -19.38 14.37 -12.26
C ASP A 241 -19.31 15.67 -13.04
N ASN A 242 -18.30 15.77 -13.89
CA ASN A 242 -17.98 16.96 -14.68
C ASN A 242 -17.17 16.58 -15.94
N SER A 243 -16.69 17.58 -16.68
CA SER A 243 -15.90 17.36 -17.90
C SER A 243 -14.62 16.58 -17.68
N THR A 244 -13.95 16.71 -16.51
CA THR A 244 -12.72 15.99 -16.23
C THR A 244 -12.98 14.50 -15.99
N GLY A 245 -13.98 14.15 -15.17
CA GLY A 245 -14.38 12.76 -14.99
C GLY A 245 -14.89 12.13 -16.30
N MET A 246 -15.61 12.91 -17.13
CA MET A 246 -16.02 12.47 -18.46
C MET A 246 -14.81 12.19 -19.36
N GLN A 247 -13.76 13.00 -19.28
CA GLN A 247 -12.53 12.80 -20.06
C GLN A 247 -11.82 11.49 -19.72
N VAL A 248 -11.79 11.08 -18.44
CA VAL A 248 -11.26 9.77 -18.02
C VAL A 248 -11.98 8.66 -18.76
N LEU A 249 -13.31 8.63 -18.69
CA LEU A 249 -14.10 7.58 -19.33
C LEU A 249 -13.98 7.60 -20.87
N GLN A 250 -13.89 8.77 -21.48
CA GLN A 250 -13.69 8.92 -22.92
C GLN A 250 -12.31 8.43 -23.37
N ASN A 251 -11.23 8.73 -22.63
CA ASN A 251 -9.89 8.22 -22.90
C ASN A 251 -9.88 6.69 -22.89
N LEU A 252 -10.46 6.11 -21.85
CA LEU A 252 -10.55 4.66 -21.69
C LEU A 252 -11.35 4.01 -22.82
N GLN A 253 -12.54 4.58 -23.15
CA GLN A 253 -13.37 4.11 -24.25
C GLN A 253 -12.65 4.18 -25.60
N GLN A 254 -11.92 5.26 -25.86
CA GLN A 254 -11.16 5.44 -27.09
C GLN A 254 -10.02 4.43 -27.22
N MET A 255 -9.22 4.23 -26.16
CA MET A 255 -8.16 3.23 -26.15
C MET A 255 -8.71 1.81 -26.38
N ARG A 256 -9.86 1.51 -25.78
CA ARG A 256 -10.50 0.20 -25.87
C ARG A 256 -11.12 -0.07 -27.24
N TRP A 257 -11.90 0.85 -27.76
CA TRP A 257 -12.81 0.60 -28.88
C TRP A 257 -12.42 1.28 -30.20
N THR A 258 -11.69 2.39 -30.15
CA THR A 258 -11.25 3.13 -31.35
C THR A 258 -9.80 2.75 -31.70
N ASP A 259 -8.89 2.83 -30.73
CA ASP A 259 -7.48 2.56 -30.93
C ASP A 259 -7.19 1.04 -30.92
N ASN A 260 -8.09 0.26 -30.33
CA ASN A 260 -7.98 -1.19 -30.17
C ASN A 260 -6.67 -1.62 -29.49
N SER A 261 -6.17 -0.81 -28.56
CA SER A 261 -4.86 -0.95 -27.91
C SER A 261 -4.89 -1.70 -26.58
N MET A 262 -6.09 -2.05 -26.07
CA MET A 262 -6.27 -2.65 -24.75
C MET A 262 -6.49 -4.18 -24.76
N GLY A 263 -6.29 -4.82 -25.91
CA GLY A 263 -6.47 -6.28 -26.06
C GLY A 263 -7.92 -6.74 -25.88
N SER A 264 -8.12 -8.06 -25.81
CA SER A 264 -9.46 -8.67 -25.69
C SER A 264 -9.88 -9.02 -24.27
N LYS A 265 -8.92 -9.38 -23.39
CA LYS A 265 -9.21 -9.69 -21.98
C LYS A 265 -9.49 -8.42 -21.22
N GLN A 266 -10.61 -8.39 -20.51
CA GLN A 266 -11.03 -7.29 -19.66
C GLN A 266 -11.40 -7.84 -18.26
N LEU A 267 -11.89 -7.00 -17.38
CA LEU A 267 -12.17 -7.29 -15.97
C LEU A 267 -10.89 -7.72 -15.23
N LEU A 268 -9.81 -6.99 -15.50
CA LEU A 268 -8.49 -7.26 -14.96
C LEU A 268 -8.42 -6.87 -13.48
N GLN A 269 -7.72 -7.69 -12.72
CA GLN A 269 -7.46 -7.52 -11.29
C GLN A 269 -6.00 -7.15 -11.07
N TYR A 270 -5.64 -6.79 -9.81
CA TYR A 270 -4.32 -6.28 -9.46
C TYR A 270 -3.16 -7.14 -10.01
N ASN A 271 -3.22 -8.46 -9.91
CA ASN A 271 -2.12 -9.33 -10.36
C ASN A 271 -2.07 -9.52 -11.88
N ASP A 272 -3.13 -9.23 -12.61
CA ASP A 272 -3.18 -9.47 -14.06
C ASP A 272 -2.19 -8.57 -14.83
N LEU A 273 -2.12 -7.27 -14.50
CA LEU A 273 -1.24 -6.32 -15.20
C LEU A 273 0.24 -6.60 -14.96
N PRO A 274 0.72 -6.79 -13.72
CA PRO A 274 2.08 -7.24 -13.46
C PRO A 274 2.44 -8.56 -14.17
N GLN A 275 1.52 -9.52 -14.23
CA GLN A 275 1.72 -10.78 -14.96
C GLN A 275 1.86 -10.56 -16.46
N MET A 276 1.00 -9.72 -17.05
CA MET A 276 1.09 -9.36 -18.47
C MET A 276 2.39 -8.61 -18.78
N MET A 277 2.79 -7.69 -17.91
CA MET A 277 4.07 -6.97 -18.01
C MET A 277 5.25 -7.92 -17.92
N GLY A 278 5.26 -8.81 -16.93
CA GLY A 278 6.31 -9.80 -16.69
C GLY A 278 6.46 -10.79 -17.84
N SER A 279 5.37 -11.18 -18.49
CA SER A 279 5.37 -12.04 -19.68
C SER A 279 5.75 -11.32 -20.99
N GLY A 280 6.03 -10.01 -20.95
CA GLY A 280 6.35 -9.19 -22.11
C GLY A 280 5.16 -8.96 -23.05
N LYS A 281 3.93 -9.02 -22.55
CA LYS A 281 2.69 -8.86 -23.32
C LYS A 281 1.97 -7.54 -23.07
N LEU A 282 2.47 -6.69 -22.17
CA LEU A 282 1.90 -5.38 -21.84
C LEU A 282 2.93 -4.28 -22.06
N GLY A 283 2.52 -3.22 -22.76
CA GLY A 283 3.34 -2.04 -23.02
C GLY A 283 3.38 -1.09 -21.85
N MET A 284 2.23 -0.71 -21.35
CA MET A 284 2.08 0.32 -20.29
C MET A 284 0.87 0.06 -19.40
N TYR A 285 0.96 0.50 -18.15
CA TYR A 285 -0.18 0.66 -17.23
C TYR A 285 0.19 1.63 -16.10
N VAL A 286 -0.81 2.21 -15.45
CA VAL A 286 -0.62 3.03 -14.24
C VAL A 286 -0.29 2.10 -13.08
N GLY A 287 0.78 2.39 -12.34
CA GLY A 287 1.21 1.56 -11.21
C GLY A 287 2.10 2.32 -10.25
N ALA A 288 2.33 1.72 -9.09
CA ALA A 288 3.26 2.23 -8.09
C ALA A 288 4.68 1.63 -8.30
N PRO A 289 5.73 2.29 -7.80
CA PRO A 289 7.12 1.85 -7.99
C PRO A 289 7.43 0.45 -7.48
N ASP A 290 6.74 -0.04 -6.47
CA ASP A 290 6.89 -1.40 -5.93
C ASP A 290 6.45 -2.48 -6.93
N ASN A 291 5.57 -2.15 -7.88
CA ASN A 291 5.18 -3.05 -8.96
C ASN A 291 6.40 -3.52 -9.78
N VAL A 292 7.41 -2.69 -9.94
CA VAL A 292 8.66 -3.06 -10.65
C VAL A 292 9.35 -4.24 -9.96
N THR A 293 9.45 -4.19 -8.63
CA THR A 293 10.01 -5.31 -7.84
C THR A 293 9.11 -6.54 -7.91
N PHE A 294 7.81 -6.35 -7.75
CA PHE A 294 6.84 -7.44 -7.81
C PHE A 294 6.89 -8.17 -9.16
N ILE A 295 6.92 -7.43 -10.27
CA ILE A 295 7.05 -8.00 -11.64
C ILE A 295 8.34 -8.79 -11.77
N HIS A 296 9.47 -8.27 -11.28
CA HIS A 296 10.73 -9.00 -11.34
C HIS A 296 10.71 -10.27 -10.49
N GLN A 297 10.30 -10.18 -9.25
CA GLN A 297 10.35 -11.30 -8.29
C GLN A 297 9.36 -12.41 -8.64
N GLN A 298 8.14 -12.07 -9.02
CA GLN A 298 7.08 -13.04 -9.29
C GLN A 298 7.13 -13.60 -10.71
N TYR A 299 7.43 -12.75 -11.68
CA TYR A 299 7.34 -13.12 -13.11
C TYR A 299 8.69 -13.15 -13.83
N ARG A 300 9.80 -12.91 -13.11
CA ARG A 300 11.16 -13.00 -13.62
C ARG A 300 11.49 -12.04 -14.77
N ALA A 301 10.75 -10.96 -14.94
CA ALA A 301 11.08 -9.94 -15.93
C ALA A 301 12.42 -9.28 -15.58
N PRO A 302 13.37 -9.16 -16.53
CA PRO A 302 14.61 -8.43 -16.26
C PRO A 302 14.33 -6.96 -15.95
N TYR A 303 14.98 -6.40 -14.94
CA TYR A 303 14.88 -4.97 -14.63
C TYR A 303 15.22 -4.08 -15.82
N ALA A 304 16.13 -4.52 -16.72
CA ALA A 304 16.46 -3.79 -17.93
C ALA A 304 15.25 -3.55 -18.86
N ASN A 305 14.24 -4.40 -18.78
CA ASN A 305 13.01 -4.28 -19.57
C ASN A 305 11.93 -3.44 -18.90
N LEU A 306 12.12 -3.01 -17.65
CA LEU A 306 11.14 -2.27 -16.86
C LEU A 306 11.56 -0.82 -16.75
N GLY A 307 10.62 0.07 -16.90
CA GLY A 307 10.77 1.50 -16.67
C GLY A 307 9.56 2.07 -15.95
N GLU A 308 9.74 3.22 -15.36
CA GLU A 308 8.66 4.01 -14.78
C GLU A 308 8.81 5.47 -15.19
N GLY A 309 7.76 6.03 -15.71
CA GLY A 309 7.62 7.44 -16.07
C GLY A 309 6.66 8.15 -15.12
N PRO A 310 6.53 9.48 -15.25
CA PRO A 310 5.56 10.24 -14.49
C PRO A 310 4.13 9.76 -14.79
N MET A 311 3.20 10.08 -13.88
CA MET A 311 1.78 9.97 -14.18
C MET A 311 1.44 10.89 -15.36
N PRO A 312 0.76 10.40 -16.42
CA PRO A 312 0.45 11.23 -17.58
C PRO A 312 -0.52 12.35 -17.23
N GLY A 313 -0.15 13.60 -17.54
CA GLY A 313 -0.94 14.80 -17.24
C GLY A 313 -0.20 15.78 -16.34
N THR A 314 -0.82 16.91 -16.06
CA THR A 314 -0.22 18.00 -15.28
C THR A 314 -0.95 18.28 -13.96
N GLY A 315 -2.04 17.54 -13.70
CA GLY A 315 -2.91 17.80 -12.55
C GLY A 315 -2.45 17.21 -11.23
N GLY A 316 -1.48 16.28 -11.27
CA GLY A 316 -0.95 15.61 -10.09
C GLY A 316 -0.95 14.09 -10.18
N THR A 317 -0.70 13.44 -9.09
CA THR A 317 -0.71 11.98 -8.97
C THR A 317 -1.41 11.55 -7.69
N LEU A 318 -1.94 10.34 -7.67
CA LEU A 318 -2.48 9.74 -6.47
C LEU A 318 -1.34 9.39 -5.51
N LEU A 319 -1.48 9.82 -4.26
CA LEU A 319 -0.62 9.48 -3.14
C LEU A 319 -1.33 8.45 -2.26
N GLY A 320 -0.74 7.30 -2.14
CA GLY A 320 -1.10 6.30 -1.16
C GLY A 320 0.05 6.03 -0.20
N GLY A 321 -0.19 5.19 0.78
CA GLY A 321 0.82 4.78 1.73
C GLY A 321 0.22 4.24 3.02
N ASP A 322 1.10 4.03 3.97
CA ASP A 322 0.78 3.32 5.18
C ASP A 322 1.63 3.76 6.38
N GLY A 323 1.23 3.29 7.54
CA GLY A 323 1.94 3.48 8.78
C GLY A 323 1.44 2.58 9.88
N TYR A 324 1.77 2.94 11.10
CA TYR A 324 1.38 2.20 12.28
C TYR A 324 0.66 3.08 13.28
N MET A 325 -0.35 2.51 13.91
CA MET A 325 -1.08 3.08 15.03
C MET A 325 -0.98 2.18 16.26
N PHE A 326 -1.43 2.67 17.40
CA PHE A 326 -1.32 1.99 18.69
C PHE A 326 -2.70 1.67 19.23
N SER A 327 -2.87 0.49 19.81
CA SER A 327 -4.15 0.09 20.39
C SER A 327 -4.55 1.04 21.54
N LYS A 328 -5.82 1.41 21.58
CA LYS A 328 -6.37 2.18 22.71
C LYS A 328 -6.17 1.53 24.08
N ASN A 329 -5.95 0.21 24.09
CA ASN A 329 -5.78 -0.57 25.31
C ASN A 329 -4.31 -0.66 25.77
N ASP A 330 -3.37 -0.03 25.04
CA ASP A 330 -1.96 -0.11 25.35
C ASP A 330 -1.60 0.66 26.61
N THR A 331 -0.77 0.06 27.41
CA THR A 331 -0.13 0.75 28.53
C THR A 331 0.93 1.74 28.03
N PRO A 332 1.29 2.77 28.83
CA PRO A 332 2.38 3.68 28.50
C PRO A 332 3.70 2.97 28.12
N ALA A 333 4.02 1.87 28.80
CA ALA A 333 5.22 1.08 28.50
C ALA A 333 5.14 0.39 27.13
N GLN A 334 3.98 -0.12 26.74
CA GLN A 334 3.76 -0.75 25.45
C GLN A 334 3.85 0.28 24.31
N ILE A 335 3.25 1.47 24.46
CA ILE A 335 3.37 2.56 23.50
C ILE A 335 4.84 2.96 23.30
N GLN A 336 5.60 3.15 24.39
CA GLN A 336 7.01 3.51 24.28
C GLN A 336 7.86 2.40 23.65
N ALA A 337 7.58 1.13 23.97
CA ALA A 337 8.24 -0.01 23.33
C ALA A 337 7.93 -0.06 21.82
N GLY A 338 6.68 0.17 21.45
CA GLY A 338 6.25 0.26 20.05
C GLY A 338 6.93 1.40 19.29
N ILE A 339 6.99 2.59 19.88
CA ILE A 339 7.71 3.74 19.27
C ILE A 339 9.19 3.40 19.07
N LYS A 340 9.85 2.77 20.04
CA LYS A 340 11.25 2.34 19.90
C LYS A 340 11.44 1.36 18.75
N PHE A 341 10.53 0.39 18.60
CA PHE A 341 10.57 -0.56 17.49
C PHE A 341 10.35 0.12 16.15
N LEU A 342 9.30 0.97 16.02
CA LEU A 342 9.03 1.70 14.79
C LEU A 342 10.18 2.66 14.42
N ASN A 343 10.82 3.29 15.39
CA ASN A 343 12.01 4.10 15.14
C ASN A 343 13.14 3.28 14.51
N PHE A 344 13.42 2.09 15.06
CA PHE A 344 14.45 1.20 14.55
C PHE A 344 14.11 0.68 13.15
N GLU A 345 12.89 0.20 12.98
CA GLU A 345 12.49 -0.51 11.77
C GLU A 345 12.19 0.44 10.60
N PHE A 346 11.57 1.62 10.88
CA PHE A 346 11.00 2.46 9.83
C PHE A 346 11.50 3.91 9.77
N LEU A 347 12.21 4.39 10.80
CA LEU A 347 12.55 5.82 10.89
C LEU A 347 14.04 6.10 11.09
N THR A 348 14.91 5.09 11.11
CA THR A 348 16.35 5.29 11.32
C THR A 348 17.12 4.95 10.06
N PRO A 349 17.82 5.92 9.42
CA PRO A 349 18.72 5.62 8.31
C PRO A 349 19.75 4.54 8.67
N GLY A 350 19.96 3.59 7.77
CA GLY A 350 20.90 2.49 7.95
C GLY A 350 20.39 1.32 8.83
N ALA A 351 19.17 1.41 9.37
CA ALA A 351 18.51 0.35 10.12
C ALA A 351 17.20 -0.08 9.47
N GLY A 352 16.65 -1.23 9.86
CA GLY A 352 15.38 -1.75 9.41
C GLY A 352 15.21 -1.67 7.89
N GLN A 353 14.11 -1.08 7.44
CA GLN A 353 13.82 -0.90 6.01
C GLN A 353 14.85 -0.04 5.25
N PHE A 354 15.63 0.79 5.94
CA PHE A 354 16.67 1.64 5.32
C PHE A 354 18.07 1.02 5.38
N ASN A 355 18.21 -0.26 5.73
CA ASN A 355 19.48 -0.96 5.69
C ASN A 355 19.78 -1.48 4.27
N PHE A 356 20.05 -0.56 3.35
CA PHE A 356 20.28 -0.87 1.93
C PHE A 356 21.55 -1.71 1.70
N ALA A 357 22.57 -1.56 2.53
CA ALA A 357 23.77 -2.37 2.45
C ALA A 357 23.48 -3.85 2.73
N ARG A 358 22.65 -4.16 3.73
CA ARG A 358 22.18 -5.52 4.02
C ARG A 358 21.32 -6.06 2.88
N ALA A 359 20.38 -5.26 2.37
CA ALA A 359 19.55 -5.66 1.25
C ALA A 359 20.38 -6.03 0.02
N LYS A 360 21.39 -5.21 -0.32
CA LYS A 360 22.37 -5.49 -1.38
C LYS A 360 23.15 -6.78 -1.12
N ALA A 361 23.68 -6.96 0.09
CA ALA A 361 24.44 -8.16 0.45
C ALA A 361 23.60 -9.44 0.38
N ALA A 362 22.30 -9.34 0.63
CA ALA A 362 21.34 -10.44 0.50
C ALA A 362 20.79 -10.62 -0.92
N GLY A 363 21.32 -9.90 -1.92
CA GLY A 363 20.88 -9.98 -3.32
C GLY A 363 19.49 -9.40 -3.58
N GLN A 364 18.99 -8.55 -2.66
CA GLN A 364 17.71 -7.89 -2.85
C GLN A 364 17.84 -6.64 -3.73
N PRO A 365 16.78 -6.27 -4.47
CA PRO A 365 16.81 -5.07 -5.29
C PRO A 365 16.87 -3.81 -4.41
N VAL A 366 17.82 -2.94 -4.74
CA VAL A 366 17.96 -1.61 -4.15
C VAL A 366 17.98 -0.58 -5.27
N GLY A 367 17.32 0.56 -5.08
CA GLY A 367 17.31 1.66 -6.05
C GLY A 367 15.96 1.91 -6.71
N LEU A 368 14.88 1.30 -6.23
CA LEU A 368 13.52 1.62 -6.70
C LEU A 368 13.19 3.10 -6.49
N PRO A 369 12.42 3.70 -7.40
CA PRO A 369 12.10 5.12 -7.39
C PRO A 369 10.98 5.49 -6.41
N GLN A 370 10.99 4.92 -5.21
CA GLN A 370 9.98 5.24 -4.20
C GLN A 370 10.13 6.66 -3.68
N PRO A 371 9.02 7.40 -3.50
CA PRO A 371 9.04 8.69 -2.82
C PRO A 371 9.62 8.54 -1.41
N ASN A 372 10.30 9.59 -0.97
CA ASN A 372 10.84 9.63 0.38
C ASN A 372 9.75 10.06 1.36
N ILE A 373 9.65 9.40 2.52
CA ILE A 373 8.75 9.84 3.60
C ILE A 373 9.25 11.13 4.28
N TRP A 374 10.49 11.49 4.03
CA TRP A 374 11.13 12.67 4.62
C TRP A 374 10.87 13.92 3.76
N THR A 375 10.77 15.05 4.42
CA THR A 375 10.72 16.35 3.75
C THR A 375 11.96 16.53 2.85
N ALA A 376 11.71 16.90 1.61
CA ALA A 376 12.78 17.14 0.62
C ALA A 376 13.80 18.15 1.17
N GLY A 377 15.08 17.87 0.97
CA GLY A 377 16.20 18.71 1.44
C GLY A 377 16.56 18.54 2.91
N SER A 378 15.81 17.76 3.71
CA SER A 378 16.24 17.42 5.07
C SER A 378 17.52 16.56 5.04
N SER A 379 18.33 16.64 6.08
CA SER A 379 19.57 15.84 6.19
C SER A 379 19.29 14.34 6.16
N VAL A 380 18.17 13.92 6.74
CA VAL A 380 17.70 12.53 6.74
C VAL A 380 17.33 12.08 5.33
N ALA A 381 16.60 12.91 4.57
CA ALA A 381 16.25 12.61 3.17
C ALA A 381 17.50 12.45 2.32
N GLN A 382 18.45 13.38 2.46
CA GLN A 382 19.70 13.37 1.70
C GLN A 382 20.55 12.14 2.02
N SER A 383 20.75 11.83 3.31
CA SER A 383 21.55 10.67 3.73
C SER A 383 20.90 9.35 3.30
N THR A 384 19.60 9.21 3.43
CA THR A 384 18.87 8.00 3.01
C THR A 384 18.93 7.81 1.49
N THR A 385 18.75 8.88 0.71
CA THR A 385 18.85 8.84 -0.75
C THR A 385 20.27 8.46 -1.19
N SER A 386 21.30 9.12 -0.64
CA SER A 386 22.70 8.82 -0.94
C SER A 386 23.06 7.38 -0.60
N ASP A 387 22.60 6.85 0.55
CA ASP A 387 22.88 5.46 0.93
C ASP A 387 22.15 4.46 0.01
N LYS A 388 20.90 4.76 -0.39
CA LYS A 388 20.16 3.97 -1.38
C LYS A 388 20.88 3.93 -2.73
N GLU A 389 21.35 5.07 -3.24
CA GLU A 389 22.08 5.18 -4.50
C GLU A 389 23.40 4.42 -4.47
N LYS A 390 24.19 4.56 -3.40
CA LYS A 390 25.46 3.84 -3.19
C LYS A 390 25.28 2.33 -3.19
N ASN A 391 24.15 1.86 -2.74
CA ASN A 391 23.83 0.44 -2.64
C ASN A 391 22.95 -0.07 -3.79
N ALA A 392 22.63 0.75 -4.79
CA ALA A 392 21.76 0.37 -5.90
C ALA A 392 22.24 -0.90 -6.62
N THR A 393 21.30 -1.79 -6.91
CA THR A 393 21.53 -3.06 -7.62
C THR A 393 20.70 -3.18 -8.88
N ILE A 394 19.77 -2.25 -9.11
CA ILE A 394 18.91 -2.18 -10.29
C ILE A 394 19.33 -1.00 -11.19
N PRO A 395 18.95 -1.01 -12.48
CA PRO A 395 19.32 0.07 -13.41
C PRO A 395 18.48 1.33 -13.13
N VAL A 396 18.92 2.15 -12.17
CA VAL A 396 18.22 3.38 -11.72
C VAL A 396 17.93 4.33 -12.90
N ALA A 397 18.75 4.30 -13.95
CA ALA A 397 18.53 5.10 -15.17
C ALA A 397 17.15 4.85 -15.81
N ASN A 398 16.60 3.64 -15.71
CA ASN A 398 15.29 3.30 -16.27
C ASN A 398 14.12 4.02 -15.57
N PHE A 399 14.36 4.60 -14.39
CA PHE A 399 13.39 5.27 -13.55
C PHE A 399 13.62 6.78 -13.46
N GLN A 400 14.63 7.31 -14.16
CA GLN A 400 14.94 8.74 -14.16
C GLN A 400 13.76 9.61 -14.60
N PRO A 401 12.95 9.23 -15.61
CA PRO A 401 11.77 10.05 -15.98
C PRO A 401 10.79 10.25 -14.81
N TYR A 402 10.55 9.19 -14.02
CA TYR A 402 9.72 9.30 -12.82
C TYR A 402 10.41 10.12 -11.72
N LEU A 403 11.67 9.81 -11.40
CA LEU A 403 12.43 10.47 -10.34
C LEU A 403 12.58 11.98 -10.55
N GLN A 404 12.70 12.42 -11.79
CA GLN A 404 12.79 13.84 -12.14
C GLN A 404 11.44 14.56 -12.04
N ALA A 405 10.36 13.88 -12.36
CA ALA A 405 9.02 14.45 -12.35
C ALA A 405 8.35 14.42 -10.95
N ALA A 406 8.53 13.35 -10.19
CA ALA A 406 7.84 13.10 -8.93
C ALA A 406 7.93 14.27 -7.91
N PRO A 407 9.08 14.97 -7.71
CA PRO A 407 9.15 16.10 -6.79
C PRO A 407 8.28 17.30 -7.19
N ASN A 408 7.93 17.39 -8.48
CA ASN A 408 7.15 18.51 -9.03
C ASN A 408 5.68 18.14 -9.26
N MET A 409 5.30 16.91 -9.01
CA MET A 409 3.91 16.45 -9.15
C MET A 409 3.15 16.73 -7.86
N THR A 410 1.97 17.36 -7.99
CA THR A 410 1.07 17.52 -6.85
C THR A 410 0.56 16.15 -6.41
N ALA A 411 0.96 15.73 -5.22
CA ALA A 411 0.45 14.51 -4.63
C ALA A 411 -0.95 14.74 -4.04
N LYS A 412 -1.91 13.90 -4.42
CA LYS A 412 -3.30 13.97 -3.95
C LYS A 412 -3.65 12.68 -3.22
N ILE A 413 -4.07 12.84 -1.98
CA ILE A 413 -4.45 11.72 -1.13
C ILE A 413 -5.73 11.07 -1.64
N GLU A 414 -5.88 9.78 -1.39
CA GLU A 414 -7.11 9.03 -1.66
C GLU A 414 -8.33 9.65 -0.94
N PRO A 415 -9.53 9.53 -1.51
CA PRO A 415 -10.72 10.11 -0.90
C PRO A 415 -11.08 9.40 0.42
N PRO A 416 -11.83 10.05 1.32
CA PRO A 416 -12.45 9.36 2.46
C PRO A 416 -13.28 8.16 1.96
N GLN A 417 -13.36 7.09 2.74
CA GLN A 417 -14.09 5.86 2.37
C GLN A 417 -13.64 5.25 1.02
N ALA A 418 -12.36 5.41 0.67
CA ALA A 418 -11.81 5.08 -0.64
C ALA A 418 -12.20 3.67 -1.12
N GLN A 419 -12.08 2.65 -0.27
CA GLN A 419 -12.37 1.27 -0.67
C GLN A 419 -13.83 1.06 -1.09
N ALA A 420 -14.79 1.67 -0.38
CA ALA A 420 -16.19 1.61 -0.74
C ALA A 420 -16.48 2.37 -2.04
N ILE A 421 -15.84 3.52 -2.24
CA ILE A 421 -15.93 4.32 -3.47
C ILE A 421 -15.32 3.56 -4.65
N TYR A 422 -14.15 2.95 -4.48
CA TYR A 422 -13.46 2.19 -5.53
C TYR A 422 -14.27 1.00 -6.02
N ALA A 423 -14.98 0.32 -5.13
CA ALA A 423 -15.89 -0.76 -5.51
C ALA A 423 -17.05 -0.29 -6.43
N GLN A 424 -17.47 0.98 -6.33
CA GLN A 424 -18.44 1.55 -7.29
C GLN A 424 -17.74 1.95 -8.59
N GLY A 425 -16.53 2.49 -8.52
CA GLY A 425 -15.71 2.83 -9.68
C GLY A 425 -15.43 1.62 -10.58
N ASP A 426 -15.22 0.44 -10.01
CA ASP A 426 -15.03 -0.82 -10.75
C ASP A 426 -16.18 -1.06 -11.75
N ARG A 427 -17.42 -0.81 -11.33
CA ARG A 427 -18.60 -1.01 -12.20
C ARG A 427 -18.58 -0.08 -13.42
N VAL A 428 -18.09 1.14 -13.21
CA VAL A 428 -17.99 2.13 -14.29
C VAL A 428 -16.87 1.73 -15.25
N MET A 429 -15.69 1.42 -14.73
CA MET A 429 -14.55 0.98 -15.53
C MET A 429 -14.90 -0.30 -16.32
N ALA A 430 -15.50 -1.28 -15.64
CA ALA A 430 -15.96 -2.52 -16.28
C ALA A 430 -16.96 -2.24 -17.42
N ALA A 431 -17.93 -1.34 -17.22
CA ALA A 431 -18.92 -1.01 -18.24
C ALA A 431 -18.26 -0.39 -19.46
N VAL A 432 -17.34 0.57 -19.29
CA VAL A 432 -16.63 1.23 -20.41
C VAL A 432 -15.76 0.22 -21.18
N LEU A 433 -15.11 -0.71 -20.48
CA LEU A 433 -14.21 -1.69 -21.09
C LEU A 433 -14.91 -2.86 -21.77
N THR A 434 -16.14 -3.21 -21.35
CA THR A 434 -16.87 -4.39 -21.86
C THR A 434 -18.02 -4.03 -22.79
N GLN A 435 -18.57 -2.81 -22.73
CA GLN A 435 -19.66 -2.35 -23.57
C GLN A 435 -19.13 -1.34 -24.60
N ARG A 436 -19.47 -1.52 -25.88
CA ARG A 436 -18.92 -0.67 -26.94
C ARG A 436 -19.43 0.78 -26.89
N ASN A 437 -20.69 0.97 -26.54
CA ASN A 437 -21.32 2.29 -26.51
C ASN A 437 -22.13 2.48 -25.21
N PRO A 438 -21.49 2.47 -24.05
CA PRO A 438 -22.19 2.74 -22.80
C PRO A 438 -22.58 4.21 -22.72
N ASN A 439 -23.62 4.53 -21.98
CA ASN A 439 -23.95 5.92 -21.67
C ASN A 439 -22.99 6.45 -20.59
N LEU A 440 -21.89 7.06 -21.01
CA LEU A 440 -20.84 7.54 -20.11
C LEU A 440 -21.36 8.56 -19.09
N GLN A 441 -22.27 9.47 -19.50
CA GLN A 441 -22.84 10.46 -18.58
C GLN A 441 -23.65 9.79 -17.49
N GLN A 442 -24.47 8.82 -17.83
CA GLN A 442 -25.26 8.09 -16.84
C GLN A 442 -24.37 7.28 -15.89
N LEU A 443 -23.31 6.64 -16.40
CA LEU A 443 -22.35 5.92 -15.57
C LEU A 443 -21.68 6.86 -14.56
N LEU A 444 -21.21 8.02 -15.03
CA LEU A 444 -20.53 9.00 -14.19
C LEU A 444 -21.46 9.58 -13.12
N SER A 445 -22.67 9.99 -13.50
CA SER A 445 -23.66 10.54 -12.56
C SER A 445 -24.14 9.50 -11.54
N THR A 446 -24.29 8.24 -11.96
CA THR A 446 -24.63 7.14 -11.05
C THR A 446 -23.51 6.91 -10.04
N PHE A 447 -22.24 6.90 -10.49
CA PHE A 447 -21.08 6.77 -9.63
C PHE A 447 -21.00 7.92 -8.61
N ALA A 448 -21.21 9.16 -9.04
CA ALA A 448 -21.22 10.31 -8.15
C ALA A 448 -22.35 10.22 -7.09
N SER A 449 -23.55 9.78 -7.49
CA SER A 449 -24.66 9.56 -6.57
C SER A 449 -24.34 8.49 -5.51
N GLN A 450 -23.75 7.37 -5.93
CA GLN A 450 -23.33 6.30 -5.02
C GLN A 450 -22.21 6.77 -4.07
N THR A 451 -21.24 7.55 -4.59
CA THR A 451 -20.19 8.18 -3.78
C THR A 451 -20.80 9.11 -2.73
N ASN A 452 -21.77 9.95 -3.08
CA ASN A 452 -22.45 10.81 -2.12
C ASN A 452 -23.16 10.02 -1.02
N THR A 453 -23.76 8.88 -1.36
CA THR A 453 -24.40 8.00 -0.38
C THR A 453 -23.36 7.39 0.58
N ILE A 454 -22.20 6.96 0.07
CA ILE A 454 -21.11 6.43 0.89
C ILE A 454 -20.60 7.49 1.86
N LEU A 455 -20.32 8.71 1.35
CA LEU A 455 -19.79 9.81 2.17
C LEU A 455 -20.77 10.32 3.23
N ALA A 456 -22.07 10.19 2.99
CA ALA A 456 -23.10 10.59 3.96
C ALA A 456 -23.27 9.57 5.11
N ASN A 457 -22.84 8.33 4.91
CA ASN A 457 -22.99 7.24 5.89
C ASN A 457 -21.67 6.89 6.63
N GLY A 458 -20.57 7.51 6.30
CA GLY A 458 -19.24 7.34 6.92
C GLY A 458 -18.80 8.60 7.61
#